data_b9b6283594af829af573b958e8706682
#
_entry.id   b9b6283594af829af573b958e8706682
#
_cell.length_a   1.000
_cell.length_b   1.000
_cell.length_c   1.000
_cell.angle_alpha   90.00
_cell.angle_beta   90.00
_cell.angle_gamma   90.00
#
_symmetry.space_group_name_H-M   'P 1'
#
loop_
_entity.id
_entity.type
_entity.pdbx_description
1 polymer ?
#
loop_
_entity_poly.entity_id
_entity_poly.type
_entity_poly.pdbx_seq_one_letter_code
_entity_poly.pdbx_strand_id
1 'polypeptide(L)'
;MTGRTVDHAAARRAAIVATIWVPLAIVVAALVVVIVVGSSSGGDLIVGWRAGGHRTGPWWTYAVLVAATGFPVIALIGFFIVRATRMAGANTWMPAIAVGLTVFHAVGMGVGSVLLNASPLAPALPLGGGLVLAIGAALLTWRLLPREAAATSDVEPAVSLPVRVGEVAAWTGKVELPAWVVAVVTAIAAALIALGMLRLLTAGPHVWPIFLAPTLLLTVIVLTAQFVVTAGPRGFVVRSALGWPRLTVAAADLATAGVVTVDPMADFGGWGIRWVVGPSRKGRWGVVTRRGPGLEVVRRDGRSIVVTVDDAGTAAAVLETYARRPV
;
A
#
# COMPACT_ATOMS: atom_id res chain seq x y z
N MET A 1 26.77 -10.91 18.80
CA MET A 1 26.09 -9.71 18.26
C MET A 1 24.86 -9.50 19.13
N THR A 2 24.95 -8.59 20.08
CA THR A 2 23.89 -8.25 21.04
C THR A 2 22.74 -7.59 20.29
N GLY A 3 21.63 -8.32 20.13
CA GLY A 3 20.41 -7.80 19.56
C GLY A 3 19.89 -6.64 20.43
N ARG A 4 19.95 -5.41 19.89
CA ARG A 4 19.28 -4.26 20.47
C ARG A 4 17.78 -4.59 20.48
N THR A 5 17.26 -4.89 21.65
CA THR A 5 15.81 -4.89 21.90
C THR A 5 15.32 -3.47 21.59
N VAL A 6 14.64 -3.28 20.48
CA VAL A 6 14.09 -1.98 20.13
C VAL A 6 12.87 -1.76 21.03
N ASP A 7 12.93 -0.70 21.82
CA ASP A 7 11.79 -0.26 22.63
C ASP A 7 10.61 0.07 21.68
N HIS A 8 9.51 -0.68 21.81
CA HIS A 8 8.29 -0.48 21.03
C HIS A 8 7.75 0.95 21.09
N ALA A 9 7.95 1.62 22.24
CA ALA A 9 7.56 3.02 22.40
C ALA A 9 8.44 3.96 21.57
N ALA A 10 9.74 3.68 21.47
CA ALA A 10 10.66 4.46 20.63
C ALA A 10 10.39 4.26 19.15
N ALA A 11 10.15 3.02 18.69
CA ALA A 11 9.80 2.74 17.29
C ALA A 11 8.48 3.42 16.88
N ARG A 12 7.49 3.38 17.77
CA ARG A 12 6.21 4.07 17.55
C ARG A 12 6.36 5.59 17.47
N ARG A 13 7.16 6.20 18.38
CA ARG A 13 7.44 7.64 18.34
C ARG A 13 8.14 8.01 17.03
N ALA A 14 9.15 7.24 16.61
CA ALA A 14 9.86 7.47 15.36
C ALA A 14 8.92 7.40 14.15
N ALA A 15 8.00 6.41 14.10
CA ALA A 15 7.01 6.29 13.04
C ALA A 15 6.04 7.50 13.00
N ILE A 16 5.56 7.98 14.15
CA ILE A 16 4.69 9.17 14.24
C ILE A 16 5.45 10.42 13.78
N VAL A 17 6.68 10.60 14.23
CA VAL A 17 7.52 11.74 13.83
C VAL A 17 7.75 11.73 12.33
N ALA A 18 8.14 10.59 11.76
CA ALA A 18 8.36 10.45 10.32
C ALA A 18 7.10 10.63 9.47
N THR A 19 5.90 10.35 10.03
CA THR A 19 4.65 10.43 9.26
C THR A 19 3.94 11.76 9.36
N ILE A 20 4.06 12.45 10.47
CA ILE A 20 3.32 13.68 10.74
C ILE A 20 4.28 14.87 10.79
N TRP A 21 5.27 14.84 11.67
CA TRP A 21 6.10 16.02 11.92
C TRP A 21 7.07 16.31 10.80
N VAL A 22 7.70 15.29 10.21
CA VAL A 22 8.62 15.47 9.08
C VAL A 22 7.88 15.97 7.83
N PRO A 23 6.77 15.34 7.38
CA PRO A 23 5.95 15.88 6.30
C PRO A 23 5.42 17.29 6.56
N LEU A 24 4.96 17.57 7.78
CA LEU A 24 4.49 18.90 8.15
C LEU A 24 5.60 19.95 8.01
N ALA A 25 6.80 19.66 8.51
CA ALA A 25 7.95 20.54 8.38
C ALA A 25 8.33 20.79 6.91
N ILE A 26 8.28 19.75 6.08
CA ILE A 26 8.55 19.85 4.63
C ILE A 26 7.52 20.75 3.95
N VAL A 27 6.22 20.56 4.22
CA VAL A 27 5.15 21.38 3.63
C VAL A 27 5.26 22.84 4.06
N VAL A 28 5.52 23.08 5.34
CA VAL A 28 5.69 24.46 5.85
C VAL A 28 6.92 25.13 5.24
N ALA A 29 8.05 24.42 5.17
CA ALA A 29 9.26 24.94 4.53
C ALA A 29 9.03 25.22 3.05
N ALA A 30 8.37 24.35 2.33
CA ALA A 30 8.02 24.54 0.92
C ALA A 30 7.10 25.74 0.73
N LEU A 31 6.11 25.95 1.61
CA LEU A 31 5.23 27.12 1.58
C LEU A 31 6.01 28.40 1.79
N VAL A 32 6.94 28.43 2.76
CA VAL A 32 7.79 29.61 2.98
C VAL A 32 8.60 29.94 1.72
N VAL A 33 9.23 28.94 1.09
CA VAL A 33 9.98 29.13 -0.15
C VAL A 33 9.07 29.65 -1.29
N VAL A 34 7.92 29.02 -1.48
CA VAL A 34 6.95 29.43 -2.52
C VAL A 34 6.47 30.86 -2.30
N ILE A 35 6.20 31.26 -1.05
CA ILE A 35 5.78 32.63 -0.72
C ILE A 35 6.91 33.62 -0.97
N VAL A 36 8.12 33.35 -0.46
CA VAL A 36 9.27 34.27 -0.60
C VAL A 36 9.67 34.44 -2.07
N VAL A 37 9.87 33.33 -2.78
CA VAL A 37 10.29 33.36 -4.19
C VAL A 37 9.16 33.86 -5.07
N GLY A 38 7.94 33.39 -4.84
CA GLY A 38 6.76 33.82 -5.60
C GLY A 38 6.45 35.28 -5.47
N SER A 39 6.49 35.85 -4.25
CA SER A 39 6.24 37.27 -4.03
C SER A 39 7.32 38.19 -4.63
N SER A 40 8.56 37.68 -4.73
CA SER A 40 9.67 38.45 -5.33
C SER A 40 9.74 38.34 -6.86
N SER A 41 8.96 37.45 -7.49
CA SER A 41 8.98 37.25 -8.95
C SER A 41 8.39 38.37 -9.78
N GLY A 42 7.68 39.32 -9.16
CA GLY A 42 7.18 40.58 -9.78
C GLY A 42 6.07 40.39 -10.83
N GLY A 43 5.54 39.21 -11.04
CA GLY A 43 4.53 38.94 -12.05
C GLY A 43 3.85 37.58 -11.93
N ASP A 44 3.00 37.31 -12.92
CA ASP A 44 2.32 36.02 -13.04
C ASP A 44 3.31 34.88 -13.41
N LEU A 45 3.14 33.74 -12.78
CA LEU A 45 3.90 32.52 -13.05
C LEU A 45 3.13 31.60 -14.00
N ILE A 46 3.85 30.71 -14.66
CA ILE A 46 3.22 29.66 -15.48
C ILE A 46 2.54 28.66 -14.53
N VAL A 47 1.22 28.67 -14.48
CA VAL A 47 0.42 27.78 -13.62
C VAL A 47 -0.18 26.59 -14.35
N GLY A 48 0.04 26.49 -15.65
CA GLY A 48 -0.43 25.35 -16.44
C GLY A 48 0.07 25.37 -17.87
N TRP A 49 0.15 24.20 -18.48
CA TRP A 49 0.60 23.99 -19.86
C TRP A 49 -0.58 23.52 -20.73
N ARG A 50 -0.63 24.01 -21.96
CA ARG A 50 -1.62 23.63 -22.98
C ARG A 50 -0.90 23.30 -24.29
N ALA A 51 -1.57 22.57 -25.17
CA ALA A 51 -1.11 22.41 -26.55
C ALA A 51 -1.06 23.80 -27.20
N GLY A 52 0.17 24.27 -27.54
CA GLY A 52 0.40 25.58 -28.17
C GLY A 52 0.68 26.75 -27.21
N GLY A 53 0.91 26.52 -25.91
CA GLY A 53 1.30 27.57 -24.97
C GLY A 53 1.20 27.22 -23.49
N HIS A 54 1.25 28.25 -22.67
CA HIS A 54 1.13 28.12 -21.23
C HIS A 54 0.06 29.07 -20.69
N ARG A 55 -0.50 28.75 -19.55
CA ARG A 55 -1.39 29.61 -18.79
C ARG A 55 -0.60 30.24 -17.67
N THR A 56 -0.63 31.55 -17.56
CA THR A 56 -0.08 32.30 -16.43
C THR A 56 -1.16 32.56 -15.38
N GLY A 57 -0.73 32.77 -14.16
CA GLY A 57 -1.57 33.13 -13.03
C GLY A 57 -0.73 33.56 -11.83
N PRO A 58 -1.37 34.09 -10.79
CA PRO A 58 -0.67 34.64 -9.65
C PRO A 58 0.12 33.58 -8.89
N TRP A 59 1.26 33.93 -8.36
CA TRP A 59 2.20 33.01 -7.66
C TRP A 59 1.55 32.29 -6.47
N TRP A 60 0.61 32.90 -5.79
CA TRP A 60 -0.09 32.30 -4.65
C TRP A 60 -0.87 31.02 -5.03
N THR A 61 -1.13 30.80 -6.31
CA THR A 61 -1.74 29.56 -6.82
C THR A 61 -0.92 28.33 -6.40
N TYR A 62 0.40 28.43 -6.43
CA TYR A 62 1.27 27.34 -5.98
C TYR A 62 1.24 27.17 -4.46
N ALA A 63 1.16 28.27 -3.69
CA ALA A 63 1.01 28.18 -2.24
C ALA A 63 -0.31 27.49 -1.85
N VAL A 64 -1.41 27.87 -2.52
CA VAL A 64 -2.71 27.21 -2.32
C VAL A 64 -2.64 25.74 -2.71
N LEU A 65 -2.01 25.40 -3.84
CA LEU A 65 -1.87 24.02 -4.29
C LEU A 65 -1.11 23.19 -3.24
N VAL A 66 0.04 23.64 -2.78
CA VAL A 66 0.85 22.95 -1.78
C VAL A 66 0.10 22.79 -0.45
N ALA A 67 -0.60 23.84 0.00
CA ALA A 67 -1.36 23.77 1.24
C ALA A 67 -2.61 22.88 1.13
N ALA A 68 -3.43 23.08 0.11
CA ALA A 68 -4.72 22.40 -0.06
C ALA A 68 -4.58 20.91 -0.33
N THR A 69 -3.42 20.45 -0.81
CA THR A 69 -3.17 19.04 -1.05
C THR A 69 -2.22 18.45 0.00
N GLY A 70 -1.21 19.17 0.46
CA GLY A 70 -0.23 18.70 1.43
C GLY A 70 -0.84 18.41 2.81
N PHE A 71 -1.57 19.35 3.38
CA PHE A 71 -2.17 19.17 4.71
C PHE A 71 -3.20 18.04 4.78
N PRO A 72 -4.17 17.92 3.85
CA PRO A 72 -5.09 16.78 3.87
C PRO A 72 -4.42 15.43 3.69
N VAL A 73 -3.39 15.34 2.85
CA VAL A 73 -2.62 14.09 2.67
C VAL A 73 -1.91 13.72 3.97
N ILE A 74 -1.24 14.67 4.64
CA ILE A 74 -0.59 14.43 5.94
C ILE A 74 -1.61 13.99 6.98
N ALA A 75 -2.76 14.68 7.06
CA ALA A 75 -3.81 14.36 8.02
C ALA A 75 -4.38 12.95 7.78
N LEU A 76 -4.65 12.58 6.54
CA LEU A 76 -5.20 11.29 6.15
C LEU A 76 -4.20 10.15 6.46
N ILE A 77 -2.96 10.27 5.96
CA ILE A 77 -1.94 9.24 6.18
C ILE A 77 -1.58 9.17 7.67
N GLY A 78 -1.45 10.32 8.34
CA GLY A 78 -1.19 10.42 9.78
C GLY A 78 -2.26 9.73 10.61
N PHE A 79 -3.54 9.95 10.30
CA PHE A 79 -4.66 9.28 10.95
C PHE A 79 -4.56 7.75 10.84
N PHE A 80 -4.34 7.24 9.62
CA PHE A 80 -4.21 5.79 9.42
C PHE A 80 -3.00 5.21 10.12
N ILE A 81 -1.85 5.87 10.08
CA ILE A 81 -0.64 5.36 10.73
C ILE A 81 -0.73 5.42 12.26
N VAL A 82 -1.24 6.52 12.84
CA VAL A 82 -1.46 6.59 14.29
C VAL A 82 -2.41 5.49 14.75
N ARG A 83 -3.47 5.23 13.97
CA ARG A 83 -4.39 4.13 14.25
C ARG A 83 -3.72 2.76 14.12
N ALA A 84 -2.94 2.53 13.07
CA ALA A 84 -2.21 1.28 12.84
C ALA A 84 -1.14 1.03 13.92
N THR A 85 -0.34 2.04 14.28
CA THR A 85 0.68 1.90 15.32
C THR A 85 0.12 1.70 16.73
N ARG A 86 -1.14 2.07 16.97
CA ARG A 86 -1.85 1.76 18.24
C ARG A 86 -2.22 0.29 18.35
N MET A 87 -2.37 -0.41 17.22
CA MET A 87 -2.94 -1.74 17.17
C MET A 87 -1.92 -2.87 17.04
N ALA A 88 -0.76 -2.66 16.38
CA ALA A 88 0.16 -3.78 16.13
C ALA A 88 1.58 -3.40 15.67
N GLY A 89 2.17 -2.37 16.23
CA GLY A 89 3.58 -2.07 15.96
C GLY A 89 3.84 -1.11 14.79
N ALA A 90 5.07 -0.63 14.70
CA ALA A 90 5.46 0.39 13.73
C ALA A 90 5.91 -0.25 12.41
N ASN A 91 5.10 -0.09 11.39
CA ASN A 91 5.47 -0.45 10.03
C ASN A 91 6.35 0.65 9.42
N THR A 92 7.54 0.30 8.96
CA THR A 92 8.53 1.30 8.50
C THR A 92 8.32 1.79 7.07
N TRP A 93 7.61 1.07 6.22
CA TRP A 93 7.43 1.47 4.83
C TRP A 93 6.33 2.51 4.63
N MET A 94 5.27 2.50 5.42
CA MET A 94 4.21 3.52 5.32
C MET A 94 4.70 4.94 5.64
N PRO A 95 5.43 5.18 6.75
CA PRO A 95 6.07 6.46 6.99
C PRO A 95 7.03 6.88 5.87
N ALA A 96 7.79 5.94 5.31
CA ALA A 96 8.70 6.22 4.20
C ALA A 96 7.95 6.69 2.95
N ILE A 97 6.84 6.05 2.59
CA ILE A 97 5.97 6.50 1.49
C ILE A 97 5.38 7.88 1.78
N ALA A 98 4.92 8.13 3.01
CA ALA A 98 4.37 9.42 3.40
C ALA A 98 5.37 10.56 3.18
N VAL A 99 6.61 10.37 3.62
CA VAL A 99 7.69 11.34 3.41
C VAL A 99 7.98 11.51 1.92
N GLY A 100 8.11 10.42 1.16
CA GLY A 100 8.35 10.46 -0.28
C GLY A 100 7.27 11.22 -1.04
N LEU A 101 6.00 10.92 -0.79
CA LEU A 101 4.86 11.62 -1.41
C LEU A 101 4.85 13.11 -1.05
N THR A 102 5.18 13.45 0.19
CA THR A 102 5.24 14.86 0.63
C THR A 102 6.38 15.59 -0.06
N VAL A 103 7.56 14.99 -0.18
CA VAL A 103 8.70 15.58 -0.90
C VAL A 103 8.35 15.77 -2.38
N PHE A 104 7.79 14.77 -3.04
CA PHE A 104 7.35 14.89 -4.43
C PHE A 104 6.40 16.07 -4.61
N HIS A 105 5.40 16.17 -3.74
CA HIS A 105 4.37 17.17 -3.85
C HIS A 105 4.87 18.58 -3.48
N ALA A 106 5.43 18.72 -2.27
CA ALA A 106 5.83 20.03 -1.78
C ALA A 106 7.06 20.60 -2.49
N VAL A 107 8.09 19.79 -2.69
CA VAL A 107 9.34 20.19 -3.32
C VAL A 107 9.24 20.11 -4.84
N GLY A 108 8.81 18.98 -5.40
CA GLY A 108 8.69 18.79 -6.83
C GLY A 108 7.64 19.71 -7.45
N MET A 109 6.39 19.60 -7.01
CA MET A 109 5.27 20.33 -7.61
C MET A 109 5.17 21.79 -7.11
N GLY A 110 5.56 22.05 -5.86
CA GLY A 110 5.50 23.40 -5.29
C GLY A 110 6.76 24.22 -5.59
N VAL A 111 7.83 23.96 -4.87
CA VAL A 111 9.09 24.72 -4.91
C VAL A 111 9.73 24.65 -6.31
N GLY A 112 9.83 23.45 -6.89
CA GLY A 112 10.44 23.25 -8.20
C GLY A 112 9.71 24.02 -9.30
N SER A 113 8.38 24.07 -9.25
CA SER A 113 7.58 24.82 -10.23
C SER A 113 7.76 26.35 -10.14
N VAL A 114 7.97 26.88 -8.94
CA VAL A 114 8.24 28.31 -8.75
C VAL A 114 9.66 28.68 -9.16
N LEU A 115 10.66 27.88 -8.73
CA LEU A 115 12.07 28.16 -9.03
C LEU A 115 12.42 28.00 -10.50
N LEU A 116 11.81 27.05 -11.20
CA LEU A 116 12.10 26.72 -12.59
C LEU A 116 11.08 27.29 -13.57
N ASN A 117 10.22 28.20 -13.11
CA ASN A 117 9.08 28.70 -13.89
C ASN A 117 9.50 29.29 -15.26
N ALA A 118 10.60 30.00 -15.32
CA ALA A 118 11.13 30.61 -16.55
C ALA A 118 11.97 29.64 -17.42
N SER A 119 12.21 28.41 -16.96
CA SER A 119 13.01 27.42 -17.70
C SER A 119 12.19 26.79 -18.83
N PRO A 120 12.76 26.57 -20.04
CA PRO A 120 12.11 25.79 -21.10
C PRO A 120 11.83 24.35 -20.68
N LEU A 121 12.51 23.84 -19.64
CA LEU A 121 12.30 22.52 -19.06
C LEU A 121 11.37 22.55 -17.82
N ALA A 122 10.71 23.68 -17.57
CA ALA A 122 9.86 23.89 -16.39
C ALA A 122 8.84 22.78 -16.10
N PRO A 123 8.20 22.09 -17.06
CA PRO A 123 7.31 20.99 -16.71
C PRO A 123 8.06 19.69 -16.38
N ALA A 124 9.22 19.43 -16.99
CA ALA A 124 9.92 18.16 -16.86
C ALA A 124 10.82 18.08 -15.63
N LEU A 125 11.58 19.15 -15.34
CA LEU A 125 12.53 19.17 -14.23
C LEU A 125 11.87 19.06 -12.85
N PRO A 126 10.81 19.82 -12.51
CA PRO A 126 10.11 19.67 -11.25
C PRO A 126 9.52 18.28 -11.04
N LEU A 127 8.92 17.68 -12.08
CA LEU A 127 8.35 16.35 -12.02
C LEU A 127 9.44 15.27 -11.88
N GLY A 128 10.44 15.27 -12.77
CA GLY A 128 11.51 14.26 -12.76
C GLY A 128 12.43 14.40 -11.54
N GLY A 129 12.90 15.60 -11.26
CA GLY A 129 13.74 15.88 -10.09
C GLY A 129 12.99 15.64 -8.76
N GLY A 130 11.72 16.08 -8.68
CA GLY A 130 10.87 15.82 -7.54
C GLY A 130 10.65 14.34 -7.28
N LEU A 131 10.48 13.53 -8.33
CA LEU A 131 10.35 12.07 -8.20
C LEU A 131 11.64 11.42 -7.68
N VAL A 132 12.79 11.82 -8.19
CA VAL A 132 14.10 11.31 -7.72
C VAL A 132 14.32 11.66 -6.25
N LEU A 133 14.05 12.91 -5.87
CA LEU A 133 14.13 13.35 -4.46
C LEU A 133 13.16 12.60 -3.56
N ALA A 134 11.94 12.35 -4.03
CA ALA A 134 10.91 11.60 -3.30
C ALA A 134 11.34 10.15 -3.03
N ILE A 135 11.87 9.46 -4.05
CA ILE A 135 12.40 8.10 -3.92
C ILE A 135 13.58 8.10 -2.94
N GLY A 136 14.52 9.03 -3.07
CA GLY A 136 15.66 9.16 -2.16
C GLY A 136 15.23 9.39 -0.71
N ALA A 137 14.27 10.30 -0.48
CA ALA A 137 13.73 10.60 0.84
C ALA A 137 12.96 9.41 1.43
N ALA A 138 12.19 8.69 0.63
CA ALA A 138 11.49 7.48 1.06
C ALA A 138 12.49 6.38 1.45
N LEU A 139 13.49 6.10 0.64
CA LEU A 139 14.53 5.10 0.92
C LEU A 139 15.35 5.46 2.17
N LEU A 140 15.71 6.74 2.33
CA LEU A 140 16.42 7.23 3.50
C LEU A 140 15.57 7.06 4.76
N THR A 141 14.31 7.49 4.73
CA THR A 141 13.37 7.32 5.84
C THR A 141 13.21 5.85 6.21
N TRP A 142 13.03 4.98 5.21
CA TRP A 142 12.92 3.53 5.42
C TRP A 142 14.17 2.92 6.06
N ARG A 143 15.37 3.43 5.73
CA ARG A 143 16.63 2.98 6.32
C ARG A 143 16.85 3.48 7.76
N LEU A 144 16.41 4.70 8.04
CA LEU A 144 16.63 5.35 9.34
C LEU A 144 15.61 4.91 10.39
N LEU A 145 14.41 4.48 9.99
CA LEU A 145 13.39 4.05 10.94
C LEU A 145 13.82 2.76 11.66
N PRO A 146 13.66 2.71 13.00
CA PRO A 146 13.90 1.51 13.79
C PRO A 146 12.99 0.39 13.30
N ARG A 147 13.55 -0.80 13.11
CA ARG A 147 12.81 -1.99 12.72
C ARG A 147 12.45 -2.76 13.97
N GLU A 148 11.18 -2.98 14.19
CA GLU A 148 10.77 -3.89 15.26
C GLU A 148 11.24 -5.31 14.93
N ALA A 149 11.76 -6.02 15.96
CA ALA A 149 11.97 -7.44 15.86
C ALA A 149 10.59 -8.08 15.61
N ALA A 150 10.48 -8.93 14.58
CA ALA A 150 9.22 -9.62 14.36
C ALA A 150 8.90 -10.47 15.57
N ALA A 151 7.69 -10.34 16.02
CA ALA A 151 7.06 -11.45 16.69
C ALA A 151 7.10 -12.63 15.70
N THR A 152 7.85 -13.68 16.02
CA THR A 152 7.67 -14.98 15.39
C THR A 152 6.20 -15.29 15.56
N SER A 153 5.48 -15.39 14.43
CA SER A 153 4.14 -15.94 14.49
C SER A 153 4.36 -17.41 14.82
N ASP A 154 4.25 -17.75 16.10
CA ASP A 154 4.14 -19.13 16.53
C ASP A 154 2.80 -19.60 15.98
N VAL A 155 2.83 -20.12 14.75
CA VAL A 155 1.67 -20.76 14.14
C VAL A 155 1.47 -22.05 14.93
N GLU A 156 0.45 -22.07 15.79
CA GLU A 156 0.06 -23.30 16.46
C GLU A 156 -0.52 -24.24 15.39
N PRO A 157 0.13 -25.40 15.14
CA PRO A 157 -0.34 -26.34 14.13
C PRO A 157 -1.76 -26.79 14.46
N ALA A 158 -2.64 -26.76 13.47
CA ALA A 158 -3.98 -27.27 13.65
C ALA A 158 -3.97 -28.80 13.90
N VAL A 159 -4.96 -29.29 14.62
CA VAL A 159 -5.14 -30.73 14.81
C VAL A 159 -5.57 -31.32 13.46
N SER A 160 -4.81 -32.33 12.97
CA SER A 160 -5.12 -33.03 11.72
C SER A 160 -6.46 -33.76 11.80
N LEU A 161 -7.22 -33.77 10.72
CA LEU A 161 -8.46 -34.53 10.65
C LEU A 161 -8.17 -36.05 10.61
N PRO A 162 -8.97 -36.85 11.31
CA PRO A 162 -8.88 -38.31 11.21
C PRO A 162 -9.50 -38.78 9.87
N VAL A 163 -8.69 -38.85 8.82
CA VAL A 163 -9.12 -39.27 7.47
C VAL A 163 -8.78 -40.74 7.28
N ARG A 164 -9.76 -41.55 6.93
CA ARG A 164 -9.60 -42.99 6.66
C ARG A 164 -8.82 -43.23 5.37
N VAL A 165 -8.28 -44.43 5.22
CA VAL A 165 -7.60 -44.86 3.98
C VAL A 165 -8.62 -44.83 2.83
N GLY A 166 -8.32 -44.05 1.78
CA GLY A 166 -9.22 -43.87 0.62
C GLY A 166 -10.13 -42.66 0.69
N GLU A 167 -10.24 -42.00 1.86
CA GLU A 167 -10.99 -40.73 1.97
C GLU A 167 -10.12 -39.54 1.57
N VAL A 168 -10.78 -38.56 0.96
CA VAL A 168 -10.16 -37.27 0.55
C VAL A 168 -10.83 -36.14 1.31
N ALA A 169 -10.08 -35.48 2.17
CA ALA A 169 -10.54 -34.23 2.78
C ALA A 169 -10.21 -33.06 1.85
N ALA A 170 -11.19 -32.22 1.58
CA ALA A 170 -11.00 -30.97 0.85
C ALA A 170 -11.87 -29.87 1.45
N TRP A 171 -11.34 -28.66 1.45
CA TRP A 171 -12.05 -27.47 1.91
C TRP A 171 -11.96 -26.38 0.85
N THR A 172 -13.05 -25.63 0.71
CA THR A 172 -13.10 -24.47 -0.19
C THR A 172 -13.79 -23.31 0.51
N GLY A 173 -13.17 -22.17 0.46
CA GLY A 173 -13.71 -20.92 1.00
C GLY A 173 -13.58 -19.77 0.02
N LYS A 174 -14.31 -18.69 0.31
CA LYS A 174 -14.23 -17.43 -0.44
C LYS A 174 -13.65 -16.34 0.45
N VAL A 175 -12.91 -15.45 -0.16
CA VAL A 175 -12.38 -14.23 0.46
C VAL A 175 -12.83 -13.06 -0.39
N GLU A 176 -13.58 -12.14 0.20
CA GLU A 176 -14.17 -11.01 -0.53
C GLU A 176 -13.69 -9.71 0.11
N LEU A 177 -13.45 -8.70 -0.71
CA LEU A 177 -13.23 -7.35 -0.22
C LEU A 177 -14.54 -6.82 0.37
N PRO A 178 -14.49 -6.01 1.46
CA PRO A 178 -15.67 -5.36 1.99
C PRO A 178 -16.40 -4.57 0.90
N ALA A 179 -17.72 -4.73 0.81
CA ALA A 179 -18.53 -4.11 -0.24
C ALA A 179 -18.36 -2.58 -0.32
N TRP A 180 -18.16 -1.92 0.83
CA TRP A 180 -17.90 -0.49 0.87
C TRP A 180 -16.58 -0.09 0.18
N VAL A 181 -15.53 -0.93 0.27
CA VAL A 181 -14.25 -0.70 -0.43
C VAL A 181 -14.46 -0.74 -1.94
N VAL A 182 -15.17 -1.79 -2.40
CA VAL A 182 -15.51 -1.93 -3.83
C VAL A 182 -16.34 -0.74 -4.29
N ALA A 183 -17.36 -0.33 -3.51
CA ALA A 183 -18.21 0.80 -3.84
C ALA A 183 -17.43 2.12 -3.92
N VAL A 184 -16.56 2.41 -2.95
CA VAL A 184 -15.75 3.64 -2.93
C VAL A 184 -14.78 3.67 -4.12
N VAL A 185 -14.07 2.58 -4.40
CA VAL A 185 -13.13 2.52 -5.52
C VAL A 185 -13.85 2.68 -6.87
N THR A 186 -15.02 2.03 -7.01
CA THR A 186 -15.85 2.16 -8.22
C THR A 186 -16.37 3.58 -8.38
N ALA A 187 -16.83 4.22 -7.30
CA ALA A 187 -17.29 5.61 -7.34
C ALA A 187 -16.17 6.59 -7.73
N ILE A 188 -14.96 6.41 -7.19
CA ILE A 188 -13.79 7.21 -7.57
C ILE A 188 -13.48 7.01 -9.06
N ALA A 189 -13.46 5.76 -9.54
CA ALA A 189 -13.21 5.48 -10.95
C ALA A 189 -14.27 6.11 -11.86
N ALA A 190 -15.54 6.02 -11.48
CA ALA A 190 -16.65 6.65 -12.21
C ALA A 190 -16.51 8.19 -12.25
N ALA A 191 -16.15 8.81 -11.12
CA ALA A 191 -15.92 10.26 -11.06
C ALA A 191 -14.74 10.69 -11.97
N LEU A 192 -13.64 9.91 -11.98
CA LEU A 192 -12.51 10.18 -12.87
C LEU A 192 -12.87 9.99 -14.34
N ILE A 193 -13.68 9.00 -14.67
CA ILE A 193 -14.20 8.79 -16.05
C ILE A 193 -15.09 9.97 -16.45
N ALA A 194 -16.01 10.40 -15.59
CA ALA A 194 -16.88 11.54 -15.85
C ALA A 194 -16.08 12.84 -16.06
N LEU A 195 -15.06 13.07 -15.22
CA LEU A 195 -14.13 14.19 -15.39
C LEU A 195 -13.34 14.08 -16.69
N GLY A 196 -12.86 12.91 -17.03
CA GLY A 196 -12.16 12.64 -18.29
C GLY A 196 -13.06 12.91 -19.50
N MET A 197 -14.31 12.49 -19.45
CA MET A 197 -15.31 12.74 -20.50
C MET A 197 -15.59 14.24 -20.66
N LEU A 198 -15.79 14.96 -19.54
CA LEU A 198 -15.97 16.41 -19.57
C LEU A 198 -14.74 17.11 -20.19
N ARG A 199 -13.54 16.69 -19.86
CA ARG A 199 -12.28 17.22 -20.42
C ARG A 199 -12.13 16.88 -21.90
N LEU A 200 -12.54 15.70 -22.32
CA LEU A 200 -12.53 15.30 -23.73
C LEU A 200 -13.42 16.23 -24.58
N LEU A 201 -14.60 16.59 -24.07
CA LEU A 201 -15.54 17.49 -24.74
C LEU A 201 -15.05 18.95 -24.78
N THR A 202 -14.27 19.38 -23.76
CA THR A 202 -13.85 20.79 -23.63
C THR A 202 -12.42 21.08 -24.10
N ALA A 203 -11.51 20.09 -24.06
CA ALA A 203 -10.09 20.26 -24.34
C ALA A 203 -9.56 19.38 -25.48
N GLY A 204 -10.42 18.56 -26.07
CA GLY A 204 -10.07 17.69 -27.21
C GLY A 204 -9.35 16.38 -26.86
N PRO A 205 -8.89 15.61 -27.87
CA PRO A 205 -8.48 14.22 -27.68
C PRO A 205 -7.18 14.00 -26.93
N HIS A 206 -6.36 15.02 -26.67
CA HIS A 206 -5.07 14.86 -25.96
C HIS A 206 -5.25 14.51 -24.48
N VAL A 207 -6.48 14.55 -23.95
CA VAL A 207 -6.77 14.21 -22.54
C VAL A 207 -6.98 12.72 -22.30
N TRP A 208 -6.85 11.86 -23.35
CA TRP A 208 -7.03 10.43 -23.22
C TRP A 208 -6.23 9.76 -22.06
N PRO A 209 -5.03 10.25 -21.65
CA PRO A 209 -4.31 9.63 -20.53
C PRO A 209 -5.08 9.69 -19.19
N ILE A 210 -6.05 10.59 -19.04
CA ILE A 210 -6.90 10.67 -17.84
C ILE A 210 -7.66 9.35 -17.62
N PHE A 211 -7.97 8.61 -18.70
CA PHE A 211 -8.68 7.33 -18.59
C PHE A 211 -7.80 6.15 -18.13
N LEU A 212 -6.47 6.30 -18.14
CA LEU A 212 -5.56 5.22 -17.70
C LEU A 212 -5.76 4.90 -16.22
N ALA A 213 -5.82 5.93 -15.36
CA ALA A 213 -5.94 5.73 -13.91
C ALA A 213 -7.25 5.02 -13.52
N PRO A 214 -8.45 5.46 -13.94
CA PRO A 214 -9.69 4.75 -13.63
C PRO A 214 -9.75 3.35 -14.27
N THR A 215 -9.22 3.16 -15.46
CA THR A 215 -9.16 1.83 -16.10
C THR A 215 -8.30 0.88 -15.30
N LEU A 216 -7.11 1.32 -14.88
CA LEU A 216 -6.24 0.52 -14.00
C LEU A 216 -6.92 0.22 -12.66
N LEU A 217 -7.58 1.22 -12.07
CA LEU A 217 -8.29 1.07 -10.80
C LEU A 217 -9.41 0.02 -10.89
N LEU A 218 -10.24 0.09 -11.94
CA LEU A 218 -11.29 -0.89 -12.20
C LEU A 218 -10.72 -2.28 -12.48
N THR A 219 -9.64 -2.37 -13.24
CA THR A 219 -8.96 -3.64 -13.51
C THR A 219 -8.47 -4.28 -12.22
N VAL A 220 -7.79 -3.51 -11.36
CA VAL A 220 -7.29 -4.01 -10.07
C VAL A 220 -8.43 -4.47 -9.18
N ILE A 221 -9.52 -3.69 -9.07
CA ILE A 221 -10.65 -4.09 -8.21
C ILE A 221 -11.33 -5.36 -8.73
N VAL A 222 -11.56 -5.48 -10.03
CA VAL A 222 -12.16 -6.66 -10.64
C VAL A 222 -11.30 -7.92 -10.43
N LEU A 223 -9.98 -7.79 -10.53
CA LEU A 223 -9.04 -8.89 -10.30
C LEU A 223 -8.90 -9.29 -8.82
N THR A 224 -9.16 -8.37 -7.89
CA THR A 224 -8.87 -8.57 -6.46
C THR A 224 -10.10 -8.53 -5.55
N ALA A 225 -11.28 -8.28 -6.08
CA ALA A 225 -12.51 -8.18 -5.29
C ALA A 225 -12.88 -9.51 -4.61
N GLN A 226 -12.61 -10.63 -5.26
CA GLN A 226 -12.96 -11.94 -4.74
C GLN A 226 -11.88 -12.96 -5.05
N PHE A 227 -11.53 -13.77 -4.02
CA PHE A 227 -10.63 -14.91 -4.15
C PHE A 227 -11.33 -16.19 -3.73
N VAL A 228 -10.99 -17.27 -4.40
CA VAL A 228 -11.36 -18.64 -4.03
C VAL A 228 -10.13 -19.30 -3.42
N VAL A 229 -10.31 -19.85 -2.24
CA VAL A 229 -9.29 -20.56 -1.47
C VAL A 229 -9.64 -22.02 -1.44
N THR A 230 -8.70 -22.89 -1.78
CA THR A 230 -8.88 -24.34 -1.71
C THR A 230 -7.74 -24.99 -0.93
N ALA A 231 -8.08 -25.90 -0.06
CA ALA A 231 -7.17 -26.75 0.70
C ALA A 231 -7.52 -28.21 0.43
N GLY A 232 -6.54 -29.07 0.17
CA GLY A 232 -6.79 -30.47 -0.15
C GLY A 232 -5.53 -31.27 -0.50
N PRO A 233 -5.66 -32.46 -1.10
CA PRO A 233 -4.54 -33.36 -1.35
C PRO A 233 -3.45 -32.78 -2.27
N ARG A 234 -3.81 -31.83 -3.12
CA ARG A 234 -2.85 -31.13 -3.99
C ARG A 234 -2.14 -29.97 -3.28
N GLY A 235 -2.49 -29.70 -2.01
CA GLY A 235 -1.99 -28.59 -1.22
C GLY A 235 -2.97 -27.41 -1.14
N PHE A 236 -2.44 -26.20 -1.12
CA PHE A 236 -3.16 -24.96 -0.89
C PHE A 236 -3.13 -24.07 -2.14
N VAL A 237 -4.27 -23.54 -2.51
CA VAL A 237 -4.39 -22.60 -3.65
C VAL A 237 -5.29 -21.43 -3.27
N VAL A 238 -4.81 -20.21 -3.51
CA VAL A 238 -5.60 -18.99 -3.50
C VAL A 238 -5.59 -18.41 -4.90
N ARG A 239 -6.75 -18.22 -5.48
CA ARG A 239 -6.88 -17.63 -6.83
C ARG A 239 -7.99 -16.61 -6.87
N SER A 240 -7.81 -15.54 -7.65
CA SER A 240 -8.91 -14.64 -7.99
C SER A 240 -10.07 -15.42 -8.60
N ALA A 241 -11.28 -14.90 -8.45
CA ALA A 241 -12.46 -15.48 -9.10
C ALA A 241 -12.29 -15.60 -10.62
N LEU A 242 -11.50 -14.71 -11.24
CA LEU A 242 -11.14 -14.73 -12.65
C LEU A 242 -9.97 -15.67 -13.00
N GLY A 243 -9.42 -16.40 -12.01
CA GLY A 243 -8.32 -17.35 -12.18
C GLY A 243 -6.92 -16.78 -11.99
N TRP A 244 -6.71 -15.48 -12.16
CA TRP A 244 -5.44 -14.77 -11.95
C TRP A 244 -5.70 -13.44 -11.21
N PRO A 245 -4.88 -13.07 -10.21
CA PRO A 245 -3.66 -13.74 -9.73
C PRO A 245 -3.95 -15.04 -8.98
N ARG A 246 -2.93 -15.93 -8.93
CA ARG A 246 -3.00 -17.23 -8.28
C ARG A 246 -1.74 -17.50 -7.46
N LEU A 247 -1.91 -17.92 -6.20
CA LEU A 247 -0.86 -18.37 -5.31
C LEU A 247 -1.08 -19.86 -5.01
N THR A 248 -0.02 -20.65 -5.07
CA THR A 248 -0.12 -22.11 -4.88
C THR A 248 1.01 -22.58 -3.96
N VAL A 249 0.69 -23.44 -3.01
CA VAL A 249 1.63 -24.22 -2.21
C VAL A 249 1.30 -25.69 -2.42
N ALA A 250 2.21 -26.44 -3.06
CA ALA A 250 2.02 -27.87 -3.24
C ALA A 250 2.04 -28.59 -1.88
N ALA A 251 1.35 -29.73 -1.76
CA ALA A 251 1.35 -30.51 -0.52
C ALA A 251 2.76 -30.93 -0.09
N ALA A 252 3.64 -31.23 -1.05
CA ALA A 252 5.05 -31.57 -0.80
C ALA A 252 5.86 -30.40 -0.21
N ASP A 253 5.48 -29.15 -0.52
CA ASP A 253 6.14 -27.95 -0.02
C ASP A 253 5.56 -27.45 1.32
N LEU A 254 4.49 -28.06 1.79
CA LEU A 254 3.79 -27.65 3.01
C LEU A 254 4.57 -28.12 4.25
N ALA A 255 4.92 -27.18 5.13
CA ALA A 255 5.53 -27.50 6.42
C ALA A 255 4.46 -27.62 7.52
N THR A 256 3.59 -26.60 7.64
CA THR A 256 2.52 -26.57 8.64
C THR A 256 1.43 -25.57 8.21
N ALA A 257 0.24 -25.74 8.75
CA ALA A 257 -0.86 -24.82 8.61
C ALA A 257 -1.55 -24.59 9.96
N GLY A 258 -1.95 -23.36 10.23
CA GLY A 258 -2.59 -23.02 11.49
C GLY A 258 -3.45 -21.77 11.40
N VAL A 259 -4.16 -21.49 12.49
CA VAL A 259 -5.00 -20.31 12.61
C VAL A 259 -4.21 -19.17 13.24
N VAL A 260 -4.32 -18.00 12.65
CA VAL A 260 -3.72 -16.77 13.18
C VAL A 260 -4.77 -15.66 13.24
N THR A 261 -4.63 -14.75 14.18
CA THR A 261 -5.44 -13.53 14.19
C THR A 261 -4.75 -12.50 13.31
N VAL A 262 -5.49 -11.98 12.32
CA VAL A 262 -4.98 -11.03 11.33
C VAL A 262 -5.57 -9.64 11.55
N ASP A 263 -4.72 -8.63 11.59
CA ASP A 263 -5.11 -7.23 11.40
C ASP A 263 -4.48 -6.73 10.09
N PRO A 264 -5.29 -6.46 9.03
CA PRO A 264 -4.77 -6.06 7.72
C PRO A 264 -3.87 -4.85 7.76
N MET A 265 -4.23 -3.84 8.56
CA MET A 265 -3.44 -2.59 8.66
C MET A 265 -2.14 -2.79 9.42
N ALA A 266 -2.20 -3.57 10.47
CA ALA A 266 -1.11 -3.80 11.38
C ALA A 266 -0.08 -4.80 10.85
N ASP A 267 -0.55 -5.95 10.36
CA ASP A 267 0.31 -7.05 9.95
C ASP A 267 0.80 -6.89 8.49
N PHE A 268 -0.03 -6.27 7.64
CA PHE A 268 0.19 -6.22 6.20
C PHE A 268 0.18 -4.79 5.62
N GLY A 269 -0.12 -3.77 6.42
CA GLY A 269 -0.18 -2.37 5.98
C GLY A 269 -1.35 -2.07 5.05
N GLY A 270 -2.42 -2.87 5.08
CA GLY A 270 -3.65 -2.67 4.31
C GLY A 270 -4.32 -3.94 3.83
N TRP A 271 -5.42 -3.76 3.15
CA TRP A 271 -6.22 -4.85 2.57
C TRP A 271 -5.70 -5.31 1.21
N GLY A 272 -6.17 -6.48 0.75
CA GLY A 272 -5.88 -7.07 -0.55
C GLY A 272 -4.69 -8.00 -0.55
N ILE A 273 -4.05 -8.17 -1.73
CA ILE A 273 -2.81 -8.94 -1.85
C ILE A 273 -1.67 -8.09 -1.31
N ARG A 274 -0.95 -8.60 -0.32
CA ARG A 274 0.13 -7.88 0.35
C ARG A 274 1.37 -8.76 0.50
N TRP A 275 2.51 -8.14 0.35
CA TRP A 275 3.80 -8.74 0.63
C TRP A 275 4.43 -8.02 1.81
N VAL A 276 4.74 -8.76 2.86
CA VAL A 276 5.42 -8.18 4.02
C VAL A 276 6.90 -8.08 3.73
N VAL A 277 7.38 -6.85 3.65
CA VAL A 277 8.80 -6.54 3.47
C VAL A 277 9.40 -6.24 4.85
N GLY A 278 10.24 -7.14 5.35
CA GLY A 278 10.95 -6.93 6.62
C GLY A 278 11.89 -8.10 6.92
N PRO A 279 12.98 -7.87 7.66
CA PRO A 279 13.98 -8.91 7.93
C PRO A 279 13.44 -10.10 8.71
N SER A 280 12.40 -9.87 9.49
CA SER A 280 11.82 -10.84 10.41
C SER A 280 10.58 -11.57 9.85
N ARG A 281 10.04 -11.11 8.70
CA ARG A 281 8.89 -11.74 8.03
C ARG A 281 9.17 -11.90 6.53
N LYS A 282 10.43 -12.16 6.15
CA LYS A 282 10.82 -12.36 4.75
C LYS A 282 9.98 -13.47 4.11
N GLY A 283 9.32 -13.11 3.02
CA GLY A 283 8.54 -14.07 2.23
C GLY A 283 7.15 -14.36 2.76
N ARG A 284 6.60 -13.56 3.67
CA ARG A 284 5.21 -13.67 4.10
C ARG A 284 4.31 -12.91 3.13
N TRP A 285 3.39 -13.61 2.50
CA TRP A 285 2.35 -13.07 1.65
C TRP A 285 1.02 -13.05 2.38
N GLY A 286 0.17 -12.06 2.11
CA GLY A 286 -1.18 -12.00 2.64
C GLY A 286 -2.20 -11.73 1.55
N VAL A 287 -3.31 -12.46 1.60
CA VAL A 287 -4.57 -12.09 0.94
C VAL A 287 -5.55 -11.76 2.06
N VAL A 288 -5.50 -10.49 2.47
CA VAL A 288 -6.16 -10.03 3.70
C VAL A 288 -7.22 -9.00 3.34
N THR A 289 -8.46 -9.32 3.66
CA THR A 289 -9.63 -8.48 3.31
C THR A 289 -10.37 -7.96 4.52
N ARG A 290 -10.13 -8.52 5.70
CA ARG A 290 -10.78 -8.13 6.94
C ARG A 290 -9.92 -8.46 8.14
N ARG A 291 -10.25 -7.88 9.29
CA ARG A 291 -9.70 -8.25 10.59
C ARG A 291 -10.40 -9.52 11.10
N GLY A 292 -9.64 -10.40 11.74
CA GLY A 292 -10.18 -11.60 12.38
C GLY A 292 -9.35 -12.85 12.09
N PRO A 293 -9.97 -14.03 12.15
CA PRO A 293 -9.26 -15.28 11.92
C PRO A 293 -8.73 -15.36 10.48
N GLY A 294 -7.53 -15.88 10.37
CA GLY A 294 -6.86 -16.15 9.10
C GLY A 294 -6.17 -17.50 9.14
N LEU A 295 -6.07 -18.13 7.98
CA LEU A 295 -5.28 -19.32 7.74
C LEU A 295 -3.86 -18.89 7.38
N GLU A 296 -2.86 -19.32 8.14
CA GLU A 296 -1.45 -19.20 7.77
C GLU A 296 -0.92 -20.56 7.33
N VAL A 297 -0.37 -20.57 6.13
CA VAL A 297 0.25 -21.75 5.50
C VAL A 297 1.73 -21.50 5.40
N VAL A 298 2.53 -22.27 6.12
CA VAL A 298 3.99 -22.16 6.14
C VAL A 298 4.57 -23.22 5.21
N ARG A 299 5.47 -22.80 4.34
CA ARG A 299 6.21 -23.65 3.42
C ARG A 299 7.50 -24.13 4.06
N ARG A 300 8.03 -25.26 3.57
CA ARG A 300 9.33 -25.83 4.01
C ARG A 300 10.51 -24.87 3.79
N ASP A 301 10.40 -23.92 2.85
CA ASP A 301 11.42 -22.87 2.62
C ASP A 301 11.34 -21.69 3.60
N GLY A 302 10.45 -21.75 4.59
CA GLY A 302 10.23 -20.72 5.60
C GLY A 302 9.35 -19.55 5.15
N ARG A 303 8.86 -19.56 3.90
CA ARG A 303 7.88 -18.58 3.43
C ARG A 303 6.49 -18.95 3.91
N SER A 304 5.63 -17.95 4.09
CA SER A 304 4.25 -18.22 4.48
C SER A 304 3.24 -17.41 3.67
N ILE A 305 2.02 -17.97 3.59
CA ILE A 305 0.87 -17.30 2.99
C ILE A 305 -0.23 -17.21 4.04
N VAL A 306 -0.75 -16.00 4.26
CA VAL A 306 -1.84 -15.73 5.19
C VAL A 306 -3.08 -15.32 4.41
N VAL A 307 -4.21 -15.94 4.72
CA VAL A 307 -5.49 -15.62 4.07
C VAL A 307 -6.58 -15.48 5.12
N THR A 308 -7.29 -14.36 5.10
CA THR A 308 -8.43 -14.13 6.01
C THR A 308 -9.65 -14.91 5.52
N VAL A 309 -10.02 -15.97 6.22
CA VAL A 309 -11.18 -16.82 5.92
C VAL A 309 -12.01 -17.04 7.18
N ASP A 310 -13.31 -17.30 7.03
CA ASP A 310 -14.20 -17.51 8.18
C ASP A 310 -13.88 -18.79 8.94
N ASP A 311 -13.64 -19.86 8.23
CA ASP A 311 -13.39 -21.20 8.77
C ASP A 311 -11.93 -21.61 8.58
N ALA A 312 -11.03 -20.78 9.13
CA ALA A 312 -9.58 -21.02 9.07
C ALA A 312 -9.17 -22.32 9.78
N GLY A 313 -9.92 -22.72 10.83
CA GLY A 313 -9.65 -23.93 11.60
C GLY A 313 -9.81 -25.19 10.77
N THR A 314 -10.93 -25.35 10.09
CA THR A 314 -11.17 -26.51 9.22
C THR A 314 -10.18 -26.55 8.06
N ALA A 315 -9.91 -25.38 7.44
CA ALA A 315 -8.94 -25.29 6.35
C ALA A 315 -7.53 -25.71 6.80
N ALA A 316 -7.09 -25.26 7.98
CA ALA A 316 -5.81 -25.63 8.57
C ALA A 316 -5.74 -27.14 8.88
N ALA A 317 -6.79 -27.70 9.49
CA ALA A 317 -6.87 -29.12 9.82
C ALA A 317 -6.80 -30.02 8.56
N VAL A 318 -7.47 -29.59 7.47
CA VAL A 318 -7.35 -30.29 6.17
C VAL A 318 -5.91 -30.28 5.66
N LEU A 319 -5.23 -29.13 5.70
CA LEU A 319 -3.84 -29.01 5.22
C LEU A 319 -2.87 -29.81 6.09
N GLU A 320 -3.01 -29.76 7.42
CA GLU A 320 -2.16 -30.54 8.35
C GLU A 320 -2.27 -32.05 8.12
N THR A 321 -3.44 -32.53 7.69
CA THR A 321 -3.64 -33.93 7.32
C THR A 321 -2.72 -34.35 6.18
N TYR A 322 -2.42 -33.46 5.23
CA TYR A 322 -1.54 -33.72 4.10
C TYR A 322 -0.08 -33.35 4.34
N ALA A 323 0.20 -32.37 5.21
CA ALA A 323 1.56 -31.98 5.59
C ALA A 323 2.32 -33.12 6.28
N ARG A 324 1.62 -33.96 7.06
CA ARG A 324 2.17 -35.06 7.86
C ARG A 324 2.24 -36.37 7.11
N ARG A 325 1.65 -36.51 5.92
CA ARG A 325 1.78 -37.75 5.13
C ARG A 325 3.18 -37.81 4.53
N PRO A 326 3.98 -38.84 4.82
CA PRO A 326 5.24 -39.06 4.10
C PRO A 326 4.92 -39.25 2.62
N VAL A 327 5.70 -38.60 1.77
CA VAL A 327 5.67 -38.74 0.30
C VAL A 327 6.19 -40.12 -0.08
#